data_e3db5525b53823c30b241380ac58301e
#
_entry.id   e3db5525b53823c30b241380ac58301e
#
_cell.length_a   1.000
_cell.length_b   1.000
_cell.length_c   1.000
_cell.angle_alpha   90.00
_cell.angle_beta   90.00
_cell.angle_gamma   90.00
#
_symmetry.space_group_name_H-M   'P 1'
#
loop_
_entity.id
_entity.type
_entity.pdbx_description
1 polymer ?
#
loop_
_entity_poly.entity_id
_entity_poly.type
_entity_poly.pdbx_seq_one_letter_code
_entity_poly.pdbx_strand_id
1 'polypeptide(L)'
;MNVMNKKIWFIADFHFGHNSIIKYCDRPFKTTTEMNTAMIKNFNKVVGKNDVVYILGDISWLNTHSTKQIIKSLNGFKFLIKGNHDRKGNQYYRNMGFVEVYDHPIILDNKITLSHQPLCTNYFNIHGHTHNIKENKKGTNSFCVSVEMINYTPINLQEIIEQNKAEKQIVDKRTLDCLF
;
A
#
# COMPACT_ATOMS: atom_id res chain seq x y z
N MET A 1 8.64 16.65 -25.25
CA MET A 1 8.64 16.55 -23.77
C MET A 1 8.19 15.14 -23.41
N ASN A 2 9.07 14.31 -22.85
CA ASN A 2 8.64 12.99 -22.36
C ASN A 2 7.68 13.21 -21.19
N VAL A 3 6.41 12.92 -21.39
CA VAL A 3 5.46 12.77 -20.31
C VAL A 3 5.97 11.57 -19.51
N MET A 4 6.64 11.83 -18.38
CA MET A 4 7.03 10.77 -17.47
C MET A 4 5.72 10.15 -16.96
N ASN A 5 5.41 8.95 -17.42
CA ASN A 5 4.24 8.19 -17.03
C ASN A 5 4.31 7.96 -15.51
N LYS A 6 3.48 8.67 -14.75
CA LYS A 6 3.35 8.50 -13.30
C LYS A 6 2.82 7.09 -13.03
N LYS A 7 3.49 6.34 -12.17
CA LYS A 7 3.02 5.02 -11.76
C LYS A 7 2.17 5.12 -10.50
N ILE A 8 1.22 4.20 -10.37
CA ILE A 8 0.40 4.04 -9.16
C ILE A 8 0.87 2.78 -8.45
N TRP A 9 1.24 2.93 -7.18
CA TRP A 9 1.76 1.90 -6.32
C TRP A 9 0.85 1.64 -5.13
N PHE A 10 0.87 0.41 -4.63
CA PHE A 10 0.08 -0.03 -3.47
C PHE A 10 0.96 -0.77 -2.48
N ILE A 11 0.69 -0.56 -1.20
CA ILE A 11 1.35 -1.23 -0.08
C ILE A 11 0.49 -1.08 1.17
N ALA A 12 0.58 -2.00 2.11
CA ALA A 12 -0.13 -1.95 3.39
C ALA A 12 0.71 -2.56 4.51
N ASP A 13 0.30 -2.29 5.75
CA ASP A 13 0.74 -3.03 6.94
C ASP A 13 2.24 -2.95 7.20
N PHE A 14 2.82 -1.77 7.05
CA PHE A 14 4.23 -1.56 7.38
C PHE A 14 4.53 -1.94 8.83
N HIS A 15 3.69 -1.49 9.78
CA HIS A 15 3.92 -1.67 11.20
C HIS A 15 5.32 -1.24 11.63
N PHE A 16 5.82 -0.09 11.13
CA PHE A 16 7.13 0.41 11.51
C PHE A 16 7.31 0.45 13.02
N GLY A 17 8.41 -0.13 13.51
CA GLY A 17 8.73 -0.17 14.94
C GLY A 17 7.97 -1.20 15.76
N HIS A 18 7.08 -2.00 15.19
CA HIS A 18 6.31 -3.01 15.91
C HIS A 18 7.14 -4.30 16.05
N ASN A 19 7.74 -4.51 17.22
CA ASN A 19 8.63 -5.65 17.44
C ASN A 19 7.91 -7.00 17.35
N SER A 20 6.71 -7.08 17.90
CA SER A 20 5.96 -8.36 17.95
C SER A 20 5.49 -8.82 16.57
N ILE A 21 5.29 -7.90 15.59
CA ILE A 21 4.84 -8.27 14.24
C ILE A 21 5.86 -9.17 13.52
N ILE A 22 7.14 -9.01 13.84
CA ILE A 22 8.22 -9.85 13.29
C ILE A 22 7.95 -11.32 13.59
N LYS A 23 7.55 -11.61 14.82
CA LYS A 23 7.21 -12.99 15.25
C LYS A 23 5.82 -13.42 14.80
N TYR A 24 4.81 -12.54 14.89
CA TYR A 24 3.43 -12.86 14.55
C TYR A 24 3.24 -13.21 13.08
N CYS A 25 3.99 -12.55 12.21
CA CYS A 25 3.89 -12.71 10.76
C CYS A 25 5.13 -13.37 10.15
N ASP A 26 5.97 -13.97 10.99
CA ASP A 26 7.23 -14.65 10.56
C ASP A 26 8.05 -13.81 9.57
N ARG A 27 8.20 -12.50 9.89
CA ARG A 27 8.95 -11.57 9.05
C ARG A 27 10.46 -11.91 9.07
N PRO A 28 11.15 -11.89 7.92
CA PRO A 28 12.56 -12.32 7.82
C PRO A 28 13.56 -11.28 8.34
N PHE A 29 13.27 -10.70 9.51
CA PHE A 29 14.09 -9.67 10.15
C PHE A 29 14.37 -10.02 11.61
N LYS A 30 15.56 -9.67 12.08
CA LYS A 30 15.96 -9.89 13.49
C LYS A 30 15.48 -8.75 14.41
N THR A 31 15.40 -7.54 13.87
CA THR A 31 15.07 -6.32 14.62
C THR A 31 14.12 -5.41 13.85
N THR A 32 13.40 -4.54 14.57
CA THR A 32 12.57 -3.51 13.95
C THR A 32 13.40 -2.50 13.14
N THR A 33 14.63 -2.23 13.53
CA THR A 33 15.54 -1.35 12.78
C THR A 33 15.88 -1.95 11.43
N GLU A 34 16.25 -3.24 11.41
CA GLU A 34 16.51 -3.96 10.15
C GLU A 34 15.26 -3.97 9.25
N MET A 35 14.11 -4.33 9.81
CA MET A 35 12.81 -4.35 9.12
C MET A 35 12.48 -2.99 8.51
N ASN A 36 12.54 -1.93 9.31
CA ASN A 36 12.21 -0.58 8.87
C ASN A 36 13.16 -0.12 7.74
N THR A 37 14.47 -0.35 7.91
CA THR A 37 15.47 0.03 6.91
C THR A 37 15.28 -0.71 5.59
N ALA A 38 14.99 -2.00 5.65
CA ALA A 38 14.72 -2.81 4.47
C ALA A 38 13.48 -2.31 3.71
N MET A 39 12.37 -2.07 4.41
CA MET A 39 11.14 -1.58 3.80
C MET A 39 11.31 -0.20 3.17
N ILE A 40 11.99 0.75 3.84
CA ILE A 40 12.27 2.08 3.29
C ILE A 40 13.13 1.97 2.03
N LYS A 41 14.17 1.14 2.06
CA LYS A 41 15.06 0.91 0.91
C LYS A 41 14.31 0.31 -0.27
N ASN A 42 13.52 -0.73 -0.03
CA ASN A 42 12.73 -1.41 -1.06
C ASN A 42 11.70 -0.45 -1.67
N PHE A 43 11.01 0.33 -0.83
CA PHE A 43 10.04 1.32 -1.27
C PHE A 43 10.70 2.33 -2.23
N ASN A 44 11.78 2.96 -1.80
CA ASN A 44 12.45 4.01 -2.57
C ASN A 44 13.19 3.49 -3.81
N LYS A 45 13.44 2.18 -3.87
CA LYS A 45 14.04 1.53 -5.07
C LYS A 45 13.08 1.51 -6.24
N VAL A 46 11.78 1.37 -6.00
CA VAL A 46 10.77 1.19 -7.05
C VAL A 46 9.90 2.43 -7.25
N VAL A 47 9.59 3.17 -6.19
CA VAL A 47 8.74 4.37 -6.24
C VAL A 47 9.57 5.59 -6.62
N GLY A 48 9.18 6.26 -7.70
CA GLY A 48 9.75 7.54 -8.13
C GLY A 48 9.20 8.73 -7.34
N LYS A 49 9.90 9.86 -7.38
CA LYS A 49 9.49 11.09 -6.66
C LYS A 49 8.13 11.65 -7.11
N ASN A 50 7.73 11.40 -8.35
CA ASN A 50 6.49 11.91 -8.93
C ASN A 50 5.37 10.87 -9.00
N ASP A 51 5.64 9.65 -8.55
CA ASP A 51 4.65 8.57 -8.53
C ASP A 51 3.57 8.79 -7.47
N VAL A 52 2.46 8.11 -7.61
CA VAL A 52 1.36 8.07 -6.64
C VAL A 52 1.45 6.77 -5.84
N VAL A 53 1.28 6.85 -4.54
CA VAL A 53 1.30 5.66 -3.66
C VAL A 53 0.08 5.66 -2.76
N TYR A 54 -0.70 4.61 -2.83
CA TYR A 54 -1.76 4.32 -1.87
C TYR A 54 -1.23 3.38 -0.80
N ILE A 55 -1.20 3.87 0.45
CA ILE A 55 -0.85 3.09 1.64
C ILE A 55 -2.15 2.68 2.30
N LEU A 56 -2.41 1.37 2.34
CA LEU A 56 -3.69 0.82 2.80
C LEU A 56 -3.65 0.44 4.28
N GLY A 57 -3.17 1.37 5.10
CA GLY A 57 -3.27 1.34 6.54
C GLY A 57 -2.13 0.66 7.28
N ASP A 58 -2.25 0.74 8.61
CA ASP A 58 -1.37 0.14 9.62
C ASP A 58 0.10 0.55 9.45
N ILE A 59 0.32 1.87 9.58
CA ILE A 59 1.59 2.50 9.25
C ILE A 59 2.65 2.19 10.31
N SER A 60 2.42 2.56 11.59
CA SER A 60 3.53 2.67 12.54
C SER A 60 3.10 2.57 14.01
N TRP A 61 3.98 1.95 14.80
CA TRP A 61 3.96 1.89 16.26
C TRP A 61 5.03 2.80 16.90
N LEU A 62 5.78 3.53 16.09
CA LEU A 62 6.77 4.50 16.55
C LEU A 62 6.08 5.78 17.08
N ASN A 63 6.84 6.59 17.79
CA ASN A 63 6.38 7.93 18.15
C ASN A 63 6.17 8.82 16.91
N THR A 64 5.46 9.92 17.09
CA THR A 64 5.10 10.88 16.03
C THR A 64 6.30 11.39 15.26
N HIS A 65 7.39 11.74 15.92
CA HIS A 65 8.60 12.30 15.31
C HIS A 65 9.25 11.27 14.36
N SER A 66 9.50 10.07 14.86
CA SER A 66 10.12 8.99 14.09
C SER A 66 9.26 8.54 12.90
N THR A 67 7.94 8.40 13.12
CA THR A 67 7.00 8.08 12.04
C THR A 67 7.03 9.15 10.95
N LYS A 68 6.99 10.43 11.34
CA LYS A 68 7.06 11.56 10.40
C LYS A 68 8.35 11.56 9.59
N GLN A 69 9.49 11.27 10.23
CA GLN A 69 10.78 11.17 9.53
C GLN A 69 10.74 10.06 8.47
N ILE A 70 10.22 8.88 8.81
CA ILE A 70 10.08 7.77 7.86
C ILE A 70 9.17 8.17 6.71
N ILE A 71 7.95 8.65 6.97
CA ILE A 71 6.99 9.00 5.91
C ILE A 71 7.55 10.06 4.96
N LYS A 72 8.29 11.04 5.49
CA LYS A 72 8.96 12.05 4.67
C LYS A 72 10.10 11.50 3.83
N SER A 73 10.76 10.44 4.27
CA SER A 73 11.85 9.80 3.52
C SER A 73 11.36 8.90 2.38
N LEU A 74 10.08 8.53 2.38
CA LEU A 74 9.48 7.74 1.30
C LEU A 74 9.17 8.63 0.09
N ASN A 75 9.57 8.17 -1.09
CA ASN A 75 9.29 8.85 -2.36
C ASN A 75 7.78 8.91 -2.69
N GLY A 76 7.43 9.75 -3.66
CA GLY A 76 6.09 9.83 -4.25
C GLY A 76 5.06 10.62 -3.42
N PHE A 77 3.91 10.83 -4.03
CA PHE A 77 2.72 11.44 -3.42
C PHE A 77 1.92 10.35 -2.71
N LYS A 78 1.90 10.40 -1.39
CA LYS A 78 1.33 9.36 -0.53
C LYS A 78 -0.09 9.67 -0.12
N PHE A 79 -1.00 8.72 -0.35
CA PHE A 79 -2.39 8.73 0.07
C PHE A 79 -2.60 7.61 1.08
N LEU A 80 -3.33 7.87 2.16
CA LEU A 80 -3.58 6.90 3.22
C LEU A 80 -5.05 6.51 3.28
N ILE A 81 -5.34 5.22 3.19
CA ILE A 81 -6.58 4.64 3.69
C ILE A 81 -6.27 4.07 5.06
N LYS A 82 -6.87 4.61 6.12
CA LYS A 82 -6.54 4.24 7.50
C LYS A 82 -6.85 2.78 7.80
N GLY A 83 -5.92 2.14 8.49
CA GLY A 83 -6.09 0.83 9.09
C GLY A 83 -6.64 0.90 10.52
N ASN A 84 -6.90 -0.25 11.13
CA ASN A 84 -7.43 -0.34 12.48
C ASN A 84 -6.44 0.13 13.57
N HIS A 85 -5.16 0.18 13.26
CA HIS A 85 -4.12 0.73 14.14
C HIS A 85 -3.86 2.23 13.91
N ASP A 86 -4.38 2.83 12.84
CA ASP A 86 -4.23 4.26 12.53
C ASP A 86 -5.30 5.12 13.21
N ARG A 87 -5.22 5.23 14.54
CA ARG A 87 -6.29 5.79 15.40
C ARG A 87 -6.29 7.31 15.55
N LYS A 88 -5.33 8.01 14.95
CA LYS A 88 -5.27 9.48 15.03
C LYS A 88 -6.19 10.12 13.99
N GLY A 89 -6.52 11.40 14.20
CA GLY A 89 -7.31 12.18 13.22
C GLY A 89 -6.54 12.44 11.92
N ASN A 90 -7.26 12.70 10.83
CA ASN A 90 -6.68 12.83 9.49
C ASN A 90 -5.62 13.94 9.39
N GLN A 91 -5.82 15.06 10.10
CA GLN A 91 -4.83 16.14 10.12
C GLN A 91 -3.48 15.72 10.70
N TYR A 92 -3.47 14.79 11.65
CA TYR A 92 -2.23 14.22 12.19
C TYR A 92 -1.38 13.56 11.10
N TYR A 93 -2.01 12.75 10.23
CA TYR A 93 -1.33 12.06 9.13
C TYR A 93 -0.95 13.03 7.99
N ARG A 94 -1.81 14.00 7.65
CA ARG A 94 -1.44 15.06 6.69
C ARG A 94 -0.19 15.82 7.14
N ASN A 95 -0.05 16.10 8.43
CA ASN A 95 1.14 16.75 9.00
C ASN A 95 2.40 15.87 8.93
N MET A 96 2.28 14.57 8.71
CA MET A 96 3.39 13.67 8.45
C MET A 96 3.87 13.66 7.01
N GLY A 97 3.06 14.17 6.06
CA GLY A 97 3.41 14.25 4.65
C GLY A 97 2.54 13.39 3.73
N PHE A 98 1.36 12.96 4.20
CA PHE A 98 0.33 12.42 3.33
C PHE A 98 -0.39 13.56 2.61
N VAL A 99 -0.66 13.36 1.31
CA VAL A 99 -1.42 14.31 0.49
C VAL A 99 -2.88 14.30 0.92
N GLU A 100 -3.44 13.11 1.09
CA GLU A 100 -4.81 12.91 1.54
C GLU A 100 -4.92 11.67 2.44
N VAL A 101 -5.94 11.66 3.31
CA VAL A 101 -6.19 10.62 4.30
C VAL A 101 -7.68 10.29 4.34
N TYR A 102 -7.99 9.03 4.20
CA TYR A 102 -9.36 8.51 4.13
C TYR A 102 -9.65 7.61 5.34
N ASP A 103 -10.77 7.84 6.00
CA ASP A 103 -11.27 7.00 7.11
C ASP A 103 -12.04 5.77 6.59
N HIS A 104 -12.44 5.78 5.34
CA HIS A 104 -13.27 4.77 4.70
C HIS A 104 -12.64 4.29 3.39
N PRO A 105 -13.05 3.12 2.89
CA PRO A 105 -12.67 2.66 1.56
C PRO A 105 -13.00 3.69 0.48
N ILE A 106 -12.16 3.74 -0.55
CA ILE A 106 -12.38 4.60 -1.72
C ILE A 106 -12.50 3.75 -2.98
N ILE A 107 -13.13 4.30 -4.01
CA ILE A 107 -13.25 3.67 -5.32
C ILE A 107 -12.44 4.49 -6.32
N LEU A 108 -11.52 3.84 -7.00
CA LEU A 108 -10.76 4.42 -8.10
C LEU A 108 -11.45 4.06 -9.41
N ASP A 109 -11.69 5.08 -10.24
CA ASP A 109 -12.21 4.97 -11.60
C ASP A 109 -13.42 4.03 -11.74
N ASN A 110 -14.30 4.00 -10.72
CA ASN A 110 -15.50 3.15 -10.64
C ASN A 110 -15.22 1.64 -10.89
N LYS A 111 -14.02 1.14 -10.63
CA LYS A 111 -13.61 -0.24 -10.91
C LYS A 111 -12.79 -0.90 -9.81
N ILE A 112 -12.03 -0.14 -9.04
CA ILE A 112 -11.12 -0.67 -8.03
C ILE A 112 -11.48 -0.06 -6.67
N THR A 113 -11.81 -0.90 -5.71
CA THR A 113 -11.99 -0.49 -4.31
C THR A 113 -10.65 -0.61 -3.58
N LEU A 114 -10.23 0.45 -2.92
CA LEU A 114 -9.10 0.45 -1.99
C LEU A 114 -9.62 0.42 -0.57
N SER A 115 -9.15 -0.51 0.23
CA SER A 115 -9.55 -0.64 1.63
C SER A 115 -8.41 -1.18 2.48
N HIS A 116 -8.46 -0.97 3.80
CA HIS A 116 -7.52 -1.67 4.68
C HIS A 116 -7.94 -3.14 4.83
N GLN A 117 -9.17 -3.41 5.22
CA GLN A 117 -9.70 -4.78 5.33
C GLN A 117 -10.26 -5.28 4.00
N PRO A 118 -10.20 -6.61 3.73
CA PRO A 118 -10.83 -7.19 2.55
C PRO A 118 -12.33 -6.94 2.54
N LEU A 119 -12.87 -6.58 1.39
CA LEU A 119 -14.29 -6.28 1.19
C LEU A 119 -14.90 -7.18 0.13
N CYS A 120 -16.11 -7.65 0.40
CA CYS A 120 -16.98 -8.25 -0.61
C CYS A 120 -17.65 -7.12 -1.41
N THR A 121 -17.18 -6.88 -2.62
CA THR A 121 -17.65 -5.80 -3.50
C THR A 121 -17.71 -6.26 -4.94
N ASN A 122 -18.52 -5.58 -5.76
CA ASN A 122 -18.59 -5.82 -7.20
C ASN A 122 -17.35 -5.29 -7.96
N TYR A 123 -16.54 -4.44 -7.31
CA TYR A 123 -15.30 -3.91 -7.84
C TYR A 123 -14.13 -4.79 -7.42
N PHE A 124 -13.02 -4.73 -8.17
CA PHE A 124 -11.78 -5.37 -7.76
C PHE A 124 -11.25 -4.72 -6.49
N ASN A 125 -11.02 -5.51 -5.42
CA ASN A 125 -10.60 -4.96 -4.14
C ASN A 125 -9.09 -5.14 -3.92
N ILE A 126 -8.36 -4.03 -3.83
CA ILE A 126 -6.96 -4.03 -3.35
C ILE A 126 -7.00 -3.69 -1.86
N HIS A 127 -6.41 -4.54 -1.02
CA HIS A 127 -6.52 -4.42 0.44
C HIS A 127 -5.24 -4.83 1.18
N GLY A 128 -5.18 -4.50 2.46
CA GLY A 128 -4.17 -4.94 3.43
C GLY A 128 -4.73 -5.93 4.45
N HIS A 129 -4.32 -5.78 5.70
CA HIS A 129 -4.82 -6.40 6.92
C HIS A 129 -4.58 -7.90 7.07
N THR A 130 -4.65 -8.68 6.02
CA THR A 130 -4.52 -10.14 6.07
C THR A 130 -3.07 -10.57 5.85
N HIS A 131 -2.30 -10.58 6.94
CA HIS A 131 -0.86 -10.88 6.89
C HIS A 131 -0.54 -12.36 6.58
N ASN A 132 -1.44 -13.28 6.92
CA ASN A 132 -1.17 -14.73 6.95
C ASN A 132 -1.84 -15.51 5.81
N ILE A 133 -2.28 -14.85 4.76
CA ILE A 133 -2.72 -15.57 3.57
C ILE A 133 -1.49 -16.15 2.87
N LYS A 134 -1.59 -17.41 2.43
CA LYS A 134 -0.45 -18.09 1.80
C LYS A 134 -0.05 -17.45 0.48
N GLU A 135 -1.05 -16.98 -0.29
CA GLU A 135 -0.86 -16.34 -1.58
C GLU A 135 -2.11 -15.58 -2.02
N ASN A 136 -1.94 -14.62 -2.88
CA ASN A 136 -3.05 -14.03 -3.62
C ASN A 136 -3.59 -15.04 -4.62
N LYS A 137 -4.84 -15.47 -4.48
CA LYS A 137 -5.44 -16.46 -5.38
C LYS A 137 -5.72 -15.83 -6.74
N LYS A 138 -5.22 -16.44 -7.81
CA LYS A 138 -5.45 -16.00 -9.18
C LYS A 138 -6.95 -16.04 -9.53
N GLY A 139 -7.42 -15.04 -10.26
CA GLY A 139 -8.80 -14.95 -10.74
C GLY A 139 -9.83 -14.60 -9.65
N THR A 140 -9.40 -14.23 -8.45
CA THR A 140 -10.29 -13.69 -7.43
C THR A 140 -10.53 -12.19 -7.67
N ASN A 141 -11.62 -11.68 -7.10
CA ASN A 141 -11.96 -10.25 -7.16
C ASN A 141 -11.24 -9.43 -6.07
N SER A 142 -10.08 -9.89 -5.60
CA SER A 142 -9.31 -9.17 -4.58
C SER A 142 -7.81 -9.48 -4.65
N PHE A 143 -6.99 -8.53 -4.17
CA PHE A 143 -5.55 -8.67 -4.07
C PHE A 143 -5.05 -8.02 -2.76
N CYS A 144 -4.32 -8.79 -1.96
CA CYS A 144 -3.73 -8.32 -0.72
C CYS A 144 -2.34 -7.73 -0.98
N VAL A 145 -2.12 -6.50 -0.49
CA VAL A 145 -0.85 -5.77 -0.61
C VAL A 145 -0.17 -5.54 0.75
N SER A 146 -0.51 -6.35 1.77
CA SER A 146 0.28 -6.40 3.00
C SER A 146 1.74 -6.72 2.67
N VAL A 147 2.67 -6.11 3.37
CA VAL A 147 4.11 -6.19 3.02
C VAL A 147 4.62 -7.62 2.87
N GLU A 148 4.11 -8.56 3.64
CA GLU A 148 4.45 -9.99 3.54
C GLU A 148 4.06 -10.60 2.20
N MET A 149 2.96 -10.12 1.61
CA MET A 149 2.41 -10.64 0.36
C MET A 149 3.13 -10.13 -0.89
N ILE A 150 3.83 -9.02 -0.75
CA ILE A 150 4.51 -8.31 -1.85
C ILE A 150 6.03 -8.20 -1.62
N ASN A 151 6.57 -9.11 -0.82
CA ASN A 151 8.01 -9.18 -0.50
C ASN A 151 8.59 -7.83 -0.02
N TYR A 152 7.86 -7.14 0.87
CA TYR A 152 8.26 -5.85 1.48
C TYR A 152 8.58 -4.75 0.48
N THR A 153 8.01 -4.80 -0.73
CA THR A 153 8.26 -3.88 -1.83
C THR A 153 6.92 -3.43 -2.42
N PRO A 154 6.65 -2.12 -2.59
CA PRO A 154 5.43 -1.68 -3.25
C PRO A 154 5.21 -2.34 -4.60
N ILE A 155 3.96 -2.68 -4.90
CA ILE A 155 3.54 -3.27 -6.16
C ILE A 155 2.72 -2.26 -6.96
N ASN A 156 2.91 -2.20 -8.28
CA ASN A 156 2.10 -1.33 -9.12
C ASN A 156 0.87 -2.05 -9.70
N LEU A 157 -0.07 -1.27 -10.24
CA LEU A 157 -1.33 -1.81 -10.75
C LEU A 157 -1.14 -2.84 -11.87
N GLN A 158 -0.18 -2.60 -12.76
CA GLN A 158 0.10 -3.52 -13.87
C GLN A 158 0.58 -4.88 -13.34
N GLU A 159 1.49 -4.88 -12.37
CA GLU A 159 1.97 -6.11 -11.72
C GLU A 159 0.84 -6.86 -10.99
N ILE A 160 -0.08 -6.14 -10.32
CA ILE A 160 -1.26 -6.75 -9.69
C ILE A 160 -2.12 -7.46 -10.74
N ILE A 161 -2.40 -6.80 -11.87
CA ILE A 161 -3.19 -7.37 -12.96
C ILE A 161 -2.53 -8.62 -13.52
N GLU A 162 -1.22 -8.58 -13.78
CA GLU A 162 -0.46 -9.71 -14.30
C GLU A 162 -0.45 -10.90 -13.34
N GLN A 163 -0.20 -10.65 -12.04
CA GLN A 163 -0.18 -11.70 -11.02
C GLN A 163 -1.55 -12.32 -10.79
N ASN A 164 -2.61 -11.51 -10.81
CA ASN A 164 -3.97 -12.00 -10.58
C ASN A 164 -4.61 -12.62 -11.82
N LYS A 165 -4.06 -12.41 -13.02
CA LYS A 165 -4.70 -12.77 -14.31
C LYS A 165 -6.14 -12.23 -14.42
N ALA A 166 -6.40 -11.09 -13.80
CA ALA A 166 -7.70 -10.45 -13.71
C ALA A 166 -8.04 -9.61 -14.96
N GLU A 167 -7.36 -9.82 -16.08
CA GLU A 167 -7.51 -9.04 -17.33
C GLU A 167 -8.96 -8.86 -17.79
N LYS A 168 -9.84 -9.79 -17.43
CA LYS A 168 -11.26 -9.72 -17.83
C LYS A 168 -12.13 -8.83 -16.94
N GLN A 169 -11.68 -8.50 -15.72
CA GLN A 169 -12.50 -7.75 -14.75
C GLN A 169 -12.06 -6.29 -14.55
N ILE A 170 -10.78 -5.99 -14.74
CA ILE A 170 -10.22 -4.65 -14.38
C ILE A 170 -10.03 -3.76 -15.61
N VAL A 171 -9.82 -4.29 -16.81
CA VAL A 171 -9.29 -3.48 -17.92
C VAL A 171 -10.05 -3.65 -19.21
N ASP A 172 -10.85 -2.67 -19.55
CA ASP A 172 -10.82 -2.13 -20.91
C ASP A 172 -9.51 -1.31 -21.01
N LYS A 173 -8.65 -1.60 -21.98
CA LYS A 173 -7.33 -0.97 -22.17
C LYS A 173 -7.35 0.57 -22.14
N ARG A 174 -8.50 1.20 -22.40
CA ARG A 174 -8.76 2.64 -22.33
C ARG A 174 -8.75 3.22 -20.91
N THR A 175 -8.90 2.39 -19.88
CA THR A 175 -8.97 2.86 -18.49
C THR A 175 -7.59 3.17 -17.92
N LEU A 176 -6.54 2.47 -18.38
CA LEU A 176 -5.16 2.75 -17.98
C LEU A 176 -4.68 4.10 -18.52
N ASP A 177 -5.13 4.49 -19.71
CA ASP A 177 -4.73 5.75 -20.35
C ASP A 177 -5.40 7.00 -19.72
N CYS A 178 -6.48 6.81 -18.94
CA CYS A 178 -7.19 7.90 -18.24
C CYS A 178 -6.70 8.17 -16.81
N LEU A 179 -5.88 7.27 -16.24
CA LEU A 179 -5.30 7.44 -14.89
C LEU A 179 -3.94 8.15 -14.90
N PHE A 180 -3.47 8.58 -16.08
CA PHE A 180 -2.16 9.23 -16.27
C PHE A 180 -2.27 10.62 -16.90
#